data_eaf4808196cdcffd4509aa0f3979332e
#
_entry.id   eaf4808196cdcffd4509aa0f3979332e
#
_cell.length_a   1.000
_cell.length_b   1.000
_cell.length_c   1.000
_cell.angle_alpha   90.00
_cell.angle_beta   90.00
_cell.angle_gamma   90.00
#
_symmetry.space_group_name_H-M   'P 1'
#
loop_
_entity.id
_entity.type
_entity.pdbx_description
1 polymer ?
#
loop_
_entity_poly.entity_id
_entity_poly.type
_entity_poly.pdbx_seq_one_letter_code
_entity_poly.pdbx_strand_id
1 'polypeptide(L)'
;MRNITFMVIAATFLTACTQKEEISLVREFEKHKPFHKNLSKTEKVQLYNLAGETKALLVATYLYTQTSYKKDERDEVFIIGIYAEDSMGNDDFTKSEYALTLNGQPPKEIQKLNYKDIRLKDISFVTEWGSYYLMTFSHVESESFDLVFESKNYVRGTLHFAKVAKYVLTQKAD
;
A
#
# COMPACT_ATOMS: atom_id res chain seq x y z
N MET A 1 -19.55 32.53 -51.20
CA MET A 1 -20.26 32.06 -49.99
C MET A 1 -20.24 30.53 -49.80
N ARG A 2 -19.92 29.70 -50.81
CA ARG A 2 -19.95 28.22 -50.73
C ARG A 2 -18.75 27.61 -49.99
N ASN A 3 -17.61 28.31 -49.86
CA ASN A 3 -16.37 27.80 -49.23
C ASN A 3 -16.33 28.05 -47.70
N ILE A 4 -17.12 29.00 -47.18
CA ILE A 4 -17.14 29.31 -45.74
C ILE A 4 -17.96 28.26 -44.97
N THR A 5 -19.02 27.73 -45.59
CA THR A 5 -19.86 26.70 -44.96
C THR A 5 -19.13 25.36 -44.79
N PHE A 6 -18.21 25.02 -45.70
CA PHE A 6 -17.38 23.80 -45.57
C PHE A 6 -16.35 23.89 -44.47
N MET A 7 -15.81 25.09 -44.19
CA MET A 7 -14.81 25.30 -43.18
C MET A 7 -15.38 25.23 -41.75
N VAL A 8 -16.64 25.67 -41.56
CA VAL A 8 -17.34 25.61 -40.26
C VAL A 8 -17.73 24.17 -39.91
N ILE A 9 -18.08 23.34 -40.89
CA ILE A 9 -18.42 21.93 -40.65
C ILE A 9 -17.17 21.10 -40.26
N ALA A 10 -15.99 21.39 -40.85
CA ALA A 10 -14.76 20.71 -40.52
C ALA A 10 -14.26 21.04 -39.10
N ALA A 11 -14.49 22.26 -38.59
CA ALA A 11 -14.09 22.66 -37.24
C ALA A 11 -14.93 22.02 -36.13
N THR A 12 -16.17 21.66 -36.39
CA THR A 12 -17.06 21.02 -35.40
C THR A 12 -16.76 19.53 -35.18
N PHE A 13 -16.10 18.86 -36.14
CA PHE A 13 -15.73 17.45 -35.98
C PHE A 13 -14.45 17.23 -35.12
N LEU A 14 -13.60 18.23 -34.97
CA LEU A 14 -12.35 18.11 -34.20
C LEU A 14 -12.56 18.24 -32.69
N THR A 15 -13.65 18.83 -32.22
CA THR A 15 -13.92 18.98 -30.78
C THR A 15 -14.65 17.79 -30.17
N ALA A 16 -15.22 16.89 -30.95
CA ALA A 16 -16.01 15.76 -30.47
C ALA A 16 -15.11 14.56 -30.01
N CYS A 17 -13.85 14.46 -30.50
CA CYS A 17 -12.98 13.34 -30.14
C CYS A 17 -12.31 13.49 -28.78
N THR A 18 -11.96 14.71 -28.35
CA THR A 18 -11.23 14.94 -27.09
C THR A 18 -12.09 14.69 -25.86
N GLN A 19 -13.37 15.05 -25.87
CA GLN A 19 -14.24 14.84 -24.71
C GLN A 19 -14.51 13.36 -24.37
N LYS A 20 -14.53 12.49 -25.39
CA LYS A 20 -14.86 11.08 -25.17
C LYS A 20 -13.70 10.30 -24.56
N GLU A 21 -12.46 10.66 -24.87
CA GLU A 21 -11.24 10.05 -24.29
C GLU A 21 -11.02 10.52 -22.86
N GLU A 22 -11.19 11.80 -22.56
CA GLU A 22 -11.05 12.33 -21.18
C GLU A 22 -12.05 11.69 -20.21
N ILE A 23 -13.32 11.55 -20.63
CA ILE A 23 -14.35 10.89 -19.80
C ILE A 23 -14.00 9.40 -19.59
N SER A 24 -13.39 8.73 -20.54
CA SER A 24 -12.99 7.34 -20.41
C SER A 24 -11.81 7.17 -19.45
N LEU A 25 -10.80 8.06 -19.51
CA LEU A 25 -9.63 8.05 -18.63
C LEU A 25 -10.00 8.35 -17.17
N VAL A 26 -10.84 9.36 -16.94
CA VAL A 26 -11.32 9.70 -15.58
C VAL A 26 -12.11 8.54 -14.99
N ARG A 27 -13.01 7.92 -15.76
CA ARG A 27 -13.80 6.77 -15.31
C ARG A 27 -12.91 5.55 -15.00
N GLU A 28 -11.89 5.29 -15.79
CA GLU A 28 -10.95 4.22 -15.55
C GLU A 28 -10.10 4.48 -14.30
N PHE A 29 -9.64 5.72 -14.11
CA PHE A 29 -8.92 6.14 -12.90
C PHE A 29 -9.79 5.97 -11.63
N GLU A 30 -11.05 6.41 -11.67
CA GLU A 30 -11.97 6.26 -10.53
C GLU A 30 -12.23 4.80 -10.17
N LYS A 31 -12.30 3.92 -11.15
CA LYS A 31 -12.47 2.48 -10.95
C LYS A 31 -11.30 1.85 -10.18
N HIS A 32 -10.08 2.36 -10.39
CA HIS A 32 -8.87 1.90 -9.71
C HIS A 32 -8.47 2.75 -8.49
N LYS A 33 -9.29 3.70 -8.08
CA LYS A 33 -9.04 4.60 -6.94
C LYS A 33 -8.71 3.86 -5.63
N PRO A 34 -9.38 2.75 -5.23
CA PRO A 34 -9.02 1.99 -4.03
C PRO A 34 -7.61 1.41 -4.13
N PHE A 35 -7.23 0.86 -5.28
CA PHE A 35 -5.90 0.32 -5.53
C PHE A 35 -4.81 1.41 -5.39
N HIS A 36 -4.98 2.57 -6.02
CA HIS A 36 -4.04 3.69 -5.92
C HIS A 36 -3.94 4.24 -4.49
N LYS A 37 -5.06 4.29 -3.76
CA LYS A 37 -5.09 4.69 -2.36
C LYS A 37 -4.28 3.74 -1.47
N ASN A 38 -4.41 2.44 -1.69
CA ASN A 38 -3.68 1.44 -0.93
C ASN A 38 -2.20 1.43 -1.30
N LEU A 39 -1.87 1.60 -2.59
CA LEU A 39 -0.48 1.68 -3.06
C LEU A 39 0.29 2.84 -2.40
N SER A 40 -0.34 4.00 -2.21
CA SER A 40 0.29 5.15 -1.55
C SER A 40 0.56 4.94 -0.05
N LYS A 41 0.02 3.88 0.54
CA LYS A 41 0.20 3.46 1.94
C LYS A 41 0.91 2.12 2.07
N THR A 42 1.59 1.72 1.01
CA THR A 42 2.31 0.44 0.95
C THR A 42 3.80 0.70 0.98
N GLU A 43 4.46 0.09 1.95
CA GLU A 43 5.91 0.10 2.13
C GLU A 43 6.46 -1.31 2.06
N LYS A 44 7.76 -1.43 1.72
CA LYS A 44 8.45 -2.72 1.63
C LYS A 44 9.82 -2.67 2.27
N VAL A 45 10.23 -3.77 2.85
CA VAL A 45 11.56 -3.95 3.44
C VAL A 45 12.10 -5.35 3.20
N GLN A 46 13.40 -5.45 3.03
CA GLN A 46 14.11 -6.73 2.85
C GLN A 46 15.00 -7.00 4.06
N LEU A 47 15.08 -8.26 4.47
CA LEU A 47 16.05 -8.73 5.44
C LEU A 47 17.20 -9.44 4.71
N TYR A 48 18.42 -9.11 5.12
CA TYR A 48 19.64 -9.64 4.51
C TYR A 48 20.42 -10.48 5.54
N ASN A 49 21.06 -11.52 5.05
CA ASN A 49 22.07 -12.22 5.83
C ASN A 49 23.40 -11.42 5.85
N LEU A 50 24.39 -11.91 6.59
CA LEU A 50 25.71 -11.26 6.69
C LEU A 50 26.49 -11.22 5.36
N ALA A 51 26.12 -12.05 4.39
CA ALA A 51 26.69 -12.04 3.04
C ALA A 51 26.00 -11.02 2.10
N GLY A 52 24.96 -10.31 2.57
CA GLY A 52 24.21 -9.34 1.78
C GLY A 52 23.13 -9.95 0.87
N GLU A 53 22.81 -11.24 1.05
CA GLU A 53 21.76 -11.90 0.29
C GLU A 53 20.40 -11.65 0.95
N THR A 54 19.37 -11.32 0.13
CA THR A 54 17.99 -11.17 0.62
C THR A 54 17.43 -12.53 1.04
N LYS A 55 16.99 -12.65 2.28
CA LYS A 55 16.39 -13.86 2.85
C LYS A 55 14.90 -13.75 3.08
N ALA A 56 14.41 -12.55 3.35
CA ALA A 56 12.99 -12.29 3.48
C ALA A 56 12.63 -10.92 2.92
N LEU A 57 11.45 -10.82 2.34
CA LEU A 57 10.79 -9.58 1.92
C LEU A 57 9.48 -9.45 2.65
N LEU A 58 9.26 -8.32 3.30
CA LEU A 58 7.98 -7.94 3.87
C LEU A 58 7.43 -6.73 3.10
N VAL A 59 6.16 -6.81 2.74
CA VAL A 59 5.40 -5.71 2.17
C VAL A 59 4.19 -5.45 3.06
N ALA A 60 3.99 -4.21 3.46
CA ALA A 60 2.91 -3.82 4.36
C ALA A 60 2.07 -2.71 3.76
N THR A 61 0.74 -2.87 3.77
CA THR A 61 -0.22 -1.81 3.45
C THR A 61 -0.95 -1.38 4.71
N TYR A 62 -0.84 -0.11 5.06
CA TYR A 62 -1.56 0.47 6.19
C TYR A 62 -3.01 0.82 5.81
N LEU A 63 -3.98 0.22 6.51
CA LEU A 63 -5.41 0.34 6.17
C LEU A 63 -6.10 1.57 6.78
N TYR A 64 -5.33 2.53 7.26
CA TYR A 64 -5.89 3.73 7.87
C TYR A 64 -6.74 4.54 6.90
N THR A 65 -7.89 5.00 7.39
CA THR A 65 -8.74 5.99 6.74
C THR A 65 -8.96 7.14 7.70
N GLN A 66 -8.62 8.36 7.27
CA GLN A 66 -8.80 9.55 8.08
C GLN A 66 -10.26 9.66 8.54
N THR A 67 -10.45 10.00 9.80
CA THR A 67 -11.76 10.25 10.42
C THR A 67 -11.96 11.73 10.68
N SER A 68 -13.22 12.16 10.72
CA SER A 68 -13.61 13.51 11.14
C SER A 68 -13.68 13.67 12.66
N TYR A 69 -13.51 12.60 13.43
CA TYR A 69 -13.49 12.67 14.89
C TYR A 69 -12.27 13.42 15.39
N LYS A 70 -12.46 14.24 16.44
CA LYS A 70 -11.38 15.04 17.05
C LYS A 70 -10.28 14.18 17.66
N LYS A 71 -10.61 12.97 18.12
CA LYS A 71 -9.67 11.99 18.68
C LYS A 71 -9.91 10.66 18.02
N ASP A 72 -8.86 10.13 17.38
CA ASP A 72 -8.88 8.80 16.79
C ASP A 72 -8.16 7.84 17.73
N GLU A 73 -8.89 6.88 18.29
CA GLU A 73 -8.38 5.87 19.21
C GLU A 73 -8.41 4.46 18.60
N ARG A 74 -8.66 4.37 17.27
CA ARG A 74 -8.72 3.08 16.59
C ARG A 74 -7.35 2.42 16.55
N ASP A 75 -7.34 1.11 16.66
CA ASP A 75 -6.15 0.29 16.48
C ASP A 75 -5.57 0.46 15.06
N GLU A 76 -4.26 0.25 14.94
CA GLU A 76 -3.54 0.34 13.68
C GLU A 76 -3.62 -1.00 12.96
N VAL A 77 -4.17 -1.02 11.74
CA VAL A 77 -4.44 -2.26 10.99
C VAL A 77 -3.65 -2.29 9.69
N PHE A 78 -3.01 -3.43 9.43
CA PHE A 78 -2.18 -3.65 8.25
C PHE A 78 -2.56 -4.92 7.51
N ILE A 79 -2.42 -4.90 6.19
CA ILE A 79 -2.25 -6.12 5.40
C ILE A 79 -0.76 -6.31 5.19
N ILE A 80 -0.27 -7.46 5.61
CA ILE A 80 1.14 -7.86 5.54
C ILE A 80 1.29 -9.00 4.55
N GLY A 81 2.22 -8.87 3.60
CA GLY A 81 2.70 -9.95 2.74
C GLY A 81 4.14 -10.30 3.11
N ILE A 82 4.40 -11.58 3.28
CA ILE A 82 5.74 -12.10 3.61
C ILE A 82 6.16 -13.12 2.57
N TYR A 83 7.39 -12.94 2.08
CA TYR A 83 8.07 -13.82 1.15
C TYR A 83 9.43 -14.15 1.78
N ALA A 84 9.63 -15.40 2.22
CA ALA A 84 10.88 -15.83 2.84
C ALA A 84 11.30 -17.19 2.29
N GLU A 85 12.62 -17.35 2.06
CA GLU A 85 13.17 -18.59 1.52
C GLU A 85 12.90 -19.80 2.44
N ASP A 86 13.02 -19.58 3.75
CA ASP A 86 12.91 -20.65 4.75
C ASP A 86 11.46 -20.96 5.17
N SER A 87 10.48 -20.22 4.66
CA SER A 87 9.06 -20.37 5.05
C SER A 87 8.30 -21.38 4.20
N MET A 88 8.95 -22.07 3.26
CA MET A 88 8.33 -23.10 2.41
C MET A 88 7.79 -24.33 3.16
N GLY A 89 7.24 -24.18 4.31
CA GLY A 89 6.64 -25.27 5.11
C GLY A 89 5.98 -24.82 6.40
N ASN A 90 6.21 -23.60 6.84
CA ASN A 90 5.63 -23.10 8.09
C ASN A 90 4.74 -21.89 7.82
N ASP A 91 3.49 -22.18 7.55
CA ASP A 91 2.45 -21.19 7.19
C ASP A 91 1.98 -20.30 8.36
N ASP A 92 2.56 -20.44 9.55
CA ASP A 92 2.15 -19.74 10.76
C ASP A 92 3.21 -18.73 11.17
N PHE A 93 2.95 -17.44 10.94
CA PHE A 93 3.85 -16.36 11.33
C PHE A 93 4.23 -16.42 12.81
N THR A 94 3.32 -16.84 13.69
CA THR A 94 3.56 -16.89 15.14
C THR A 94 4.57 -17.96 15.56
N LYS A 95 4.82 -18.92 14.68
CA LYS A 95 5.80 -20.00 14.87
C LYS A 95 7.08 -19.79 14.07
N SER A 96 7.11 -18.74 13.25
CA SER A 96 8.29 -18.38 12.46
C SER A 96 9.37 -17.73 13.35
N GLU A 97 10.58 -17.63 12.83
CA GLU A 97 11.68 -16.89 13.48
C GLU A 97 11.56 -15.36 13.29
N TYR A 98 10.54 -14.91 12.57
CA TYR A 98 10.31 -13.50 12.26
C TYR A 98 9.44 -12.85 13.31
N ALA A 99 9.75 -11.61 13.66
CA ALA A 99 8.95 -10.76 14.51
C ALA A 99 8.60 -9.45 13.80
N LEU A 100 7.40 -8.95 14.07
CA LEU A 100 6.92 -7.66 13.59
C LEU A 100 6.42 -6.85 14.78
N THR A 101 6.95 -5.65 14.94
CA THR A 101 6.58 -4.75 16.04
C THR A 101 6.24 -3.35 15.52
N LEU A 102 5.25 -2.71 16.11
CA LEU A 102 4.90 -1.31 15.89
C LEU A 102 5.38 -0.51 17.10
N ASN A 103 6.32 0.42 16.90
CA ASN A 103 6.95 1.16 17.99
C ASN A 103 7.41 0.24 19.14
N GLY A 104 7.96 -0.95 18.81
CA GLY A 104 8.43 -1.93 19.78
C GLY A 104 7.34 -2.80 20.42
N GLN A 105 6.06 -2.63 20.08
CA GLN A 105 4.96 -3.45 20.59
C GLN A 105 4.55 -4.52 19.57
N PRO A 106 4.34 -5.78 19.99
CA PRO A 106 3.86 -6.83 19.09
C PRO A 106 2.41 -6.59 18.68
N PRO A 107 1.93 -7.24 17.61
CA PRO A 107 0.52 -7.17 17.23
C PRO A 107 -0.38 -7.77 18.32
N LYS A 108 -1.56 -7.16 18.50
CA LYS A 108 -2.65 -7.69 19.36
C LYS A 108 -3.30 -8.92 18.74
N GLU A 109 -3.42 -8.89 17.42
CA GLU A 109 -4.08 -9.94 16.65
C GLU A 109 -3.37 -10.18 15.32
N ILE A 110 -3.23 -11.45 14.95
CA ILE A 110 -2.69 -11.91 13.68
C ILE A 110 -3.68 -12.88 13.05
N GLN A 111 -4.29 -12.49 11.94
CA GLN A 111 -5.20 -13.32 11.17
C GLN A 111 -4.55 -13.69 9.83
N LYS A 112 -4.33 -14.98 9.58
CA LYS A 112 -3.88 -15.46 8.26
C LYS A 112 -4.98 -15.28 7.22
N LEU A 113 -4.63 -14.78 6.04
CA LEU A 113 -5.53 -14.58 4.92
C LEU A 113 -5.19 -15.56 3.78
N ASN A 114 -6.22 -16.11 3.16
CA ASN A 114 -6.04 -16.81 1.89
C ASN A 114 -5.80 -15.78 0.79
N TYR A 115 -4.95 -16.06 -0.22
CA TYR A 115 -4.65 -15.15 -1.33
C TYR A 115 -5.88 -14.72 -2.16
N LYS A 116 -7.00 -15.47 -2.07
CA LYS A 116 -8.30 -15.13 -2.69
C LYS A 116 -9.23 -14.34 -1.75
N ASP A 117 -8.77 -13.97 -0.55
CA ASP A 117 -9.59 -13.19 0.39
C ASP A 117 -9.97 -11.84 -0.23
N ILE A 118 -11.24 -11.45 -0.09
CA ILE A 118 -11.78 -10.22 -0.68
C ILE A 118 -11.04 -8.96 -0.19
N ARG A 119 -10.46 -8.99 1.02
CA ARG A 119 -9.68 -7.89 1.60
C ARG A 119 -8.39 -7.62 0.85
N LEU A 120 -7.90 -8.59 0.07
CA LEU A 120 -6.69 -8.50 -0.73
C LEU A 120 -6.94 -7.97 -2.15
N LYS A 121 -8.20 -7.78 -2.56
CA LYS A 121 -8.58 -7.44 -3.93
C LYS A 121 -7.86 -6.21 -4.50
N ASP A 122 -7.69 -5.17 -3.65
CA ASP A 122 -7.09 -3.90 -4.07
C ASP A 122 -5.67 -3.71 -3.50
N ILE A 123 -4.99 -4.82 -3.17
CA ILE A 123 -3.62 -4.84 -2.64
C ILE A 123 -2.64 -5.21 -3.76
N SER A 124 -1.65 -4.36 -4.00
CA SER A 124 -0.79 -4.40 -5.18
C SER A 124 0.21 -5.56 -5.23
N PHE A 125 0.55 -6.15 -4.08
CA PHE A 125 1.61 -7.16 -3.96
C PHE A 125 1.09 -8.60 -3.81
N VAL A 126 -0.21 -8.83 -4.00
CA VAL A 126 -0.80 -10.17 -3.81
C VAL A 126 -0.48 -11.08 -4.98
N THR A 127 0.11 -12.24 -4.65
CA THR A 127 0.42 -13.33 -5.60
C THR A 127 0.03 -14.68 -4.98
N GLU A 128 0.01 -15.74 -5.77
CA GLU A 128 -0.30 -17.10 -5.27
C GLU A 128 0.78 -17.67 -4.34
N TRP A 129 1.98 -17.08 -4.33
CA TRP A 129 3.18 -17.59 -3.65
C TRP A 129 3.46 -16.90 -2.31
N GLY A 130 2.70 -15.84 -1.97
CA GLY A 130 2.91 -15.08 -0.75
C GLY A 130 2.08 -15.60 0.42
N SER A 131 2.57 -15.37 1.63
CA SER A 131 1.79 -15.54 2.86
C SER A 131 1.23 -14.20 3.29
N TYR A 132 -0.09 -14.12 3.51
CA TYR A 132 -0.78 -12.88 3.81
C TYR A 132 -1.43 -12.90 5.18
N TYR A 133 -1.36 -11.77 5.88
CA TYR A 133 -1.91 -11.62 7.22
C TYR A 133 -2.61 -10.26 7.36
N LEU A 134 -3.72 -10.24 8.07
CA LEU A 134 -4.27 -9.04 8.66
C LEU A 134 -3.72 -8.95 10.08
N MET A 135 -2.99 -7.88 10.37
CA MET A 135 -2.38 -7.65 11.68
C MET A 135 -2.92 -6.38 12.30
N THR A 136 -3.33 -6.48 13.56
CA THR A 136 -3.86 -5.36 14.35
C THR A 136 -2.89 -5.04 15.49
N PHE A 137 -2.49 -3.79 15.58
CA PHE A 137 -1.63 -3.26 16.65
C PHE A 137 -2.40 -2.26 17.51
N SER A 138 -1.89 -2.00 18.71
CA SER A 138 -2.42 -0.96 19.57
C SER A 138 -2.37 0.39 18.88
N HIS A 139 -3.35 1.22 19.20
CA HIS A 139 -3.39 2.61 18.77
C HIS A 139 -2.09 3.35 19.05
N VAL A 140 -1.66 4.17 18.09
CA VAL A 140 -0.51 5.07 18.22
C VAL A 140 -0.99 6.52 18.15
N GLU A 141 -0.68 7.33 19.15
CA GLU A 141 -1.07 8.75 19.18
C GLU A 141 -0.33 9.58 18.11
N SER A 142 0.90 9.19 17.80
CA SER A 142 1.72 9.89 16.79
C SER A 142 1.12 9.82 15.39
N GLU A 143 1.28 10.90 14.62
CA GLU A 143 0.92 10.92 13.20
C GLU A 143 1.82 10.05 12.32
N SER A 144 3.03 9.73 12.79
CA SER A 144 3.99 8.85 12.10
C SER A 144 4.58 7.86 13.08
N PHE A 145 4.90 6.66 12.57
CA PHE A 145 5.42 5.56 13.37
C PHE A 145 6.18 4.55 12.50
N ASP A 146 6.91 3.67 13.18
CA ASP A 146 7.77 2.67 12.59
C ASP A 146 7.21 1.27 12.81
N LEU A 147 7.11 0.51 11.72
CA LEU A 147 6.87 -0.91 11.74
C LEU A 147 8.22 -1.63 11.51
N VAL A 148 8.68 -2.37 12.51
CA VAL A 148 9.99 -3.03 12.49
C VAL A 148 9.83 -4.51 12.23
N PHE A 149 10.48 -4.99 11.17
CA PHE A 149 10.57 -6.40 10.81
C PHE A 149 11.95 -6.93 11.13
N GLU A 150 12.02 -8.00 11.88
CA GLU A 150 13.28 -8.57 12.35
C GLU A 150 13.25 -10.09 12.41
N SER A 151 14.43 -10.68 12.39
CA SER A 151 14.70 -12.08 12.66
C SER A 151 15.96 -12.18 13.52
N LYS A 152 16.11 -13.28 14.23
CA LYS A 152 17.32 -13.54 15.01
C LYS A 152 18.60 -13.66 14.17
N ASN A 153 18.45 -14.03 12.92
CA ASN A 153 19.55 -14.39 12.02
C ASN A 153 19.87 -13.31 10.98
N TYR A 154 19.00 -12.28 10.82
CA TYR A 154 19.11 -11.30 9.75
C TYR A 154 19.10 -9.87 10.27
N VAL A 155 19.61 -8.95 9.46
CA VAL A 155 19.57 -7.52 9.77
C VAL A 155 18.12 -7.06 9.75
N ARG A 156 17.69 -6.37 10.81
CA ARG A 156 16.33 -5.85 10.93
C ARG A 156 16.04 -4.78 9.87
N GLY A 157 14.80 -4.73 9.42
CA GLY A 157 14.31 -3.71 8.53
C GLY A 157 13.21 -2.85 9.16
N THR A 158 13.10 -1.60 8.74
CA THR A 158 12.10 -0.65 9.24
C THR A 158 11.29 -0.07 8.09
N LEU A 159 9.97 -0.02 8.28
CA LEU A 159 9.02 0.65 7.39
C LEU A 159 8.44 1.85 8.12
N HIS A 160 8.34 2.99 7.40
CA HIS A 160 7.86 4.25 7.97
C HIS A 160 6.45 4.57 7.46
N PHE A 161 5.51 4.73 8.38
CA PHE A 161 4.13 5.03 8.03
C PHE A 161 3.68 6.37 8.62
N ALA A 162 2.70 6.99 7.97
CA ALA A 162 2.02 8.18 8.47
C ALA A 162 0.51 8.06 8.30
N LYS A 163 -0.25 8.56 9.29
CA LYS A 163 -1.72 8.62 9.28
C LYS A 163 -2.23 9.62 8.22
N VAL A 164 -1.47 10.68 8.01
CA VAL A 164 -1.77 11.74 7.03
C VAL A 164 -0.60 11.87 6.06
N ALA A 165 -0.88 11.86 4.76
CA ALA A 165 0.14 12.15 3.75
C ALA A 165 0.60 13.61 3.91
N LYS A 166 1.83 13.80 4.37
CA LYS A 166 2.46 15.13 4.38
C LYS A 166 2.97 15.42 2.97
N TYR A 167 2.21 16.19 2.19
CA TYR A 167 2.73 16.80 0.98
C TYR A 167 3.70 17.89 1.38
N VAL A 168 4.98 17.62 1.29
CA VAL A 168 6.00 18.68 1.32
C VAL A 168 5.95 19.34 -0.04
N LEU A 169 5.23 20.46 -0.14
CA LEU A 169 5.38 21.38 -1.25
C LEU A 169 6.76 22.00 -1.09
N THR A 170 7.75 21.49 -1.81
CA THR A 170 9.02 22.20 -2.00
C THR A 170 8.69 23.50 -2.73
N GLN A 171 8.59 24.61 -2.00
CA GLN A 171 8.65 25.93 -2.63
C GLN A 171 9.97 26.00 -3.39
N LYS A 172 9.88 26.13 -4.72
CA LYS A 172 11.02 26.56 -5.51
C LYS A 172 11.48 27.89 -4.90
N ALA A 173 12.71 27.93 -4.38
CA ALA A 173 13.37 29.19 -4.13
C ALA A 173 13.56 29.87 -5.48
N ASP A 174 12.98 31.06 -5.63
CA ASP A 174 13.22 31.98 -6.74
C ASP A 174 14.65 32.52 -6.67
#